data_1af3978db68f6cae3ea04e33dcc7fae5
#
_entry.id   1af3978db68f6cae3ea04e33dcc7fae5
#
_cell.length_a   1.000
_cell.length_b   1.000
_cell.length_c   1.000
_cell.angle_alpha   90.00
_cell.angle_beta   90.00
_cell.angle_gamma   90.00
#
_symmetry.space_group_name_H-M   'P 1'
#
loop_
_entity.id
_entity.type
_entity.pdbx_description
1 polymer ?
#
loop_
_entity_poly.entity_id
_entity_poly.type
_entity_poly.pdbx_seq_one_letter_code
_entity_poly.pdbx_strand_id
1 'polypeptide(L)'
;MMKRTISGMIGAGSLAHNRRDFVAENVDPDRVQLNICYKNENLKEVYKELFDDAVERYNVGKRKDRQIANYYEKIRQGKQEKLFHEVIFQIGNREDMAVGMLEGNLAVKVLDEYVKDFQKRNPTLRVFAAICIRTKLLRICILTLCLM
;
A
#
# COMPACT_ATOMS: atom_id res chain seq x y z
N MET A 1 -21.30 17.65 -17.92
CA MET A 1 -20.64 16.47 -17.31
C MET A 1 -19.50 16.94 -16.43
N MET A 2 -19.57 16.72 -15.14
CA MET A 2 -18.46 17.09 -14.26
C MET A 2 -17.28 16.15 -14.49
N LYS A 3 -16.09 16.71 -14.74
CA LYS A 3 -14.87 15.91 -14.84
C LYS A 3 -14.46 15.42 -13.44
N ARG A 4 -14.19 14.13 -13.30
CA ARG A 4 -13.66 13.54 -12.08
C ARG A 4 -12.18 13.19 -12.30
N THR A 5 -11.39 13.31 -11.26
CA THR A 5 -9.96 12.97 -11.28
C THR A 5 -9.65 11.97 -10.18
N ILE A 6 -8.64 11.15 -10.42
CA ILE A 6 -8.01 10.35 -9.37
C ILE A 6 -7.04 11.27 -8.65
N SER A 7 -7.17 11.37 -7.35
CA SER A 7 -6.20 12.03 -6.48
C SER A 7 -5.40 11.00 -5.71
N GLY A 8 -4.11 11.26 -5.55
CA GLY A 8 -3.20 10.45 -4.75
C GLY A 8 -2.59 11.27 -3.63
N MET A 9 -2.47 10.68 -2.45
CA MET A 9 -1.80 11.28 -1.30
C MET A 9 -0.91 10.26 -0.59
N ILE A 10 0.15 10.74 0.05
CA ILE A 10 1.00 9.91 0.90
C ILE A 10 0.27 9.64 2.21
N GLY A 11 0.13 8.36 2.56
CA GLY A 11 -0.50 7.94 3.80
C GLY A 11 0.49 7.81 4.96
N ALA A 12 -0.05 7.55 6.15
CA ALA A 12 0.74 7.39 7.38
C ALA A 12 1.47 6.05 7.47
N GLY A 13 1.07 5.06 6.67
CA GLY A 13 1.73 3.75 6.61
C GLY A 13 1.32 2.80 7.73
N SER A 14 0.04 2.67 8.04
CA SER A 14 -0.45 1.72 9.04
C SER A 14 -0.95 0.43 8.39
N LEU A 15 -0.10 -0.58 8.30
CA LEU A 15 -0.46 -1.89 7.73
C LEU A 15 -1.58 -2.58 8.50
N ALA A 16 -1.54 -2.56 9.83
CA ALA A 16 -2.57 -3.16 10.67
C ALA A 16 -3.95 -2.50 10.45
N HIS A 17 -3.99 -1.18 10.37
CA HIS A 17 -5.21 -0.46 10.04
C HIS A 17 -5.73 -0.81 8.64
N ASN A 18 -4.85 -0.88 7.66
CA ASN A 18 -5.24 -1.18 6.27
C ASN A 18 -5.74 -2.61 6.10
N ARG A 19 -5.14 -3.57 6.82
CA ARG A 19 -5.54 -4.99 6.83
C ARG A 19 -6.81 -5.25 7.64
N ARG A 20 -7.28 -4.25 8.40
CA ARG A 20 -8.38 -4.42 9.35
C ARG A 20 -8.08 -5.45 10.46
N ASP A 21 -6.83 -5.50 10.91
CA ASP A 21 -6.42 -6.29 12.08
C ASP A 21 -7.12 -5.79 13.36
N PHE A 22 -7.63 -4.56 13.33
CA PHE A 22 -8.56 -4.00 14.32
C PHE A 22 -9.62 -3.12 13.64
N VAL A 23 -10.77 -2.98 14.31
CA VAL A 23 -11.88 -2.13 13.83
C VAL A 23 -11.74 -0.75 14.47
N ALA A 24 -11.51 0.28 13.65
CA ALA A 24 -11.49 1.67 14.13
C ALA A 24 -12.93 2.22 14.24
N GLU A 25 -13.14 3.22 15.09
CA GLU A 25 -14.47 3.81 15.35
C GLU A 25 -15.21 4.29 14.10
N ASN A 26 -14.47 4.71 13.07
CA ASN A 26 -15.03 5.21 11.80
C ASN A 26 -15.26 4.11 10.75
N VAL A 27 -15.17 2.85 11.13
CA VAL A 27 -15.35 1.69 10.24
C VAL A 27 -16.64 0.98 10.62
N ASP A 28 -17.50 0.75 9.62
CA ASP A 28 -18.68 -0.08 9.74
C ASP A 28 -18.26 -1.58 9.73
N PRO A 29 -18.40 -2.31 10.84
CA PRO A 29 -17.97 -3.70 10.93
C PRO A 29 -18.68 -4.61 9.93
N ASP A 30 -19.97 -4.35 9.66
CA ASP A 30 -20.80 -5.18 8.78
C ASP A 30 -20.36 -5.06 7.30
N ARG A 31 -19.57 -4.06 6.98
CA ARG A 31 -19.09 -3.77 5.62
C ARG A 31 -17.61 -4.12 5.38
N VAL A 32 -16.89 -4.57 6.41
CA VAL A 32 -15.46 -4.94 6.28
C VAL A 32 -15.27 -6.01 5.22
N GLN A 33 -16.16 -6.97 5.12
CA GLN A 33 -16.17 -8.02 4.09
C GLN A 33 -16.29 -7.49 2.66
N LEU A 34 -16.71 -6.24 2.45
CA LEU A 34 -16.78 -5.62 1.13
C LEU A 34 -15.43 -5.06 0.66
N ASN A 35 -14.43 -5.00 1.51
CA ASN A 35 -13.09 -4.59 1.12
C ASN A 35 -12.48 -5.61 0.17
N ILE A 36 -11.76 -5.13 -0.84
CA ILE A 36 -11.06 -5.98 -1.80
C ILE A 36 -9.57 -5.95 -1.47
N CYS A 37 -9.02 -7.11 -1.12
CA CYS A 37 -7.60 -7.28 -0.93
C CYS A 37 -6.99 -7.84 -2.22
N TYR A 38 -6.22 -7.04 -2.95
CA TYR A 38 -5.52 -7.45 -4.16
C TYR A 38 -4.20 -8.14 -3.85
N LYS A 39 -3.53 -7.69 -2.81
CA LYS A 39 -2.21 -8.15 -2.41
C LYS A 39 -1.98 -7.91 -0.92
N ASN A 40 -1.35 -8.85 -0.25
CA ASN A 40 -1.02 -8.75 1.16
C ASN A 40 0.16 -9.65 1.50
N GLU A 41 1.35 -9.25 1.08
CA GLU A 41 2.59 -9.99 1.33
C GLU A 41 3.23 -9.58 2.65
N ASN A 42 4.07 -10.45 3.18
CA ASN A 42 4.85 -10.15 4.37
C ASN A 42 6.04 -9.25 4.00
N LEU A 43 6.12 -8.08 4.61
CA LEU A 43 7.16 -7.09 4.31
C LEU A 43 8.59 -7.63 4.52
N LYS A 44 8.81 -8.48 5.53
CA LYS A 44 10.14 -9.06 5.80
C LYS A 44 10.58 -10.01 4.68
N GLU A 45 9.65 -10.80 4.15
CA GLU A 45 9.93 -11.68 3.01
C GLU A 45 10.18 -10.89 1.72
N VAL A 46 9.42 -9.82 1.52
CA VAL A 46 9.66 -8.89 0.39
C VAL A 46 11.05 -8.26 0.48
N TYR A 47 11.50 -7.87 1.67
CA TYR A 47 12.85 -7.35 1.87
C TYR A 47 13.95 -8.37 1.53
N LYS A 48 13.76 -9.63 1.89
CA LYS A 48 14.68 -10.71 1.51
C LYS A 48 14.72 -10.88 -0.01
N GLU A 49 13.55 -11.00 -0.64
CA GLU A 49 13.44 -11.13 -2.10
C GLU A 49 14.18 -10.02 -2.84
N LEU A 50 14.05 -8.78 -2.38
CA LEU A 50 14.60 -7.62 -3.07
C LEU A 50 16.08 -7.36 -2.78
N PHE A 51 16.54 -7.64 -1.57
CA PHE A 51 17.82 -7.10 -1.09
C PHE A 51 18.85 -8.13 -0.66
N ASP A 52 18.51 -9.41 -0.47
CA ASP A 52 19.47 -10.40 0.03
C ASP A 52 20.68 -10.53 -0.88
N ASP A 53 20.51 -10.64 -2.19
CA ASP A 53 21.61 -10.70 -3.15
C ASP A 53 22.53 -9.45 -3.09
N ALA A 54 21.91 -8.28 -2.93
CA ALA A 54 22.66 -7.03 -2.81
C ALA A 54 23.42 -6.95 -1.48
N VAL A 55 22.84 -7.45 -0.41
CA VAL A 55 23.47 -7.54 0.91
C VAL A 55 24.64 -8.51 0.90
N GLU A 56 24.50 -9.67 0.26
CA GLU A 56 25.59 -10.62 0.10
C GLU A 56 26.77 -9.99 -0.63
N ARG A 57 26.51 -9.35 -1.78
CA ARG A 57 27.56 -8.62 -2.53
C ARG A 57 28.21 -7.52 -1.70
N TYR A 58 27.42 -6.79 -0.92
CA TYR A 58 27.93 -5.72 -0.05
C TYR A 58 28.85 -6.26 1.06
N ASN A 59 28.54 -7.44 1.61
CA ASN A 59 29.27 -8.04 2.72
C ASN A 59 30.60 -8.68 2.32
N VAL A 60 30.78 -8.98 1.03
CA VAL A 60 32.04 -9.58 0.54
C VAL A 60 33.25 -8.72 0.92
N GLY A 61 34.24 -9.34 1.56
CA GLY A 61 35.47 -8.68 1.97
C GLY A 61 35.38 -7.73 3.16
N LYS A 62 34.20 -7.58 3.76
CA LYS A 62 34.02 -6.74 4.96
C LYS A 62 34.25 -7.51 6.25
N ARG A 63 34.81 -6.81 7.22
CA ARG A 63 34.90 -7.32 8.59
C ARG A 63 33.51 -7.60 9.15
N LYS A 64 33.37 -8.58 10.03
CA LYS A 64 32.10 -9.04 10.60
C LYS A 64 31.30 -7.92 11.28
N ASP A 65 31.97 -6.98 11.93
CA ASP A 65 31.37 -5.81 12.59
C ASP A 65 30.78 -4.78 11.61
N ARG A 66 31.13 -4.86 10.32
CA ARG A 66 30.66 -3.97 9.25
C ARG A 66 29.70 -4.65 8.27
N GLN A 67 29.43 -5.93 8.47
CA GLN A 67 28.49 -6.68 7.64
C GLN A 67 27.04 -6.36 8.05
N ILE A 68 26.15 -6.41 7.08
CA ILE A 68 24.72 -6.31 7.31
C ILE A 68 24.17 -7.73 7.43
N ALA A 69 23.71 -8.10 8.63
CA ALA A 69 23.10 -9.41 8.87
C ALA A 69 21.63 -9.47 8.43
N ASN A 70 20.89 -8.36 8.58
CA ASN A 70 19.50 -8.28 8.22
C ASN A 70 19.17 -6.84 7.78
N TYR A 71 18.87 -6.65 6.49
CA TYR A 71 18.65 -5.32 5.94
C TYR A 71 17.33 -4.71 6.44
N TYR A 72 16.28 -5.50 6.58
CA TYR A 72 15.02 -5.04 7.15
C TYR A 72 15.21 -4.43 8.55
N GLU A 73 15.91 -5.15 9.42
CA GLU A 73 16.18 -4.66 10.78
C GLU A 73 17.08 -3.41 10.79
N LYS A 74 18.05 -3.35 9.89
CA LYS A 74 18.90 -2.17 9.71
C LYS A 74 18.06 -0.93 9.38
N ILE A 75 17.14 -1.04 8.42
CA ILE A 75 16.27 0.09 8.05
C ILE A 75 15.28 0.39 9.17
N ARG A 76 14.69 -0.62 9.80
CA ARG A 76 13.75 -0.46 10.91
C ARG A 76 14.34 0.32 12.09
N GLN A 77 15.59 0.06 12.41
CA GLN A 77 16.31 0.74 13.51
C GLN A 77 16.90 2.08 13.09
N GLY A 78 17.08 2.30 11.80
CA GLY A 78 17.55 3.56 11.23
C GLY A 78 16.50 4.66 11.33
N LYS A 79 16.96 5.92 11.28
CA LYS A 79 16.08 7.11 11.32
C LYS A 79 16.00 7.85 10.00
N GLN A 80 16.78 7.44 9.01
CA GLN A 80 16.92 8.15 7.73
C GLN A 80 15.96 7.62 6.65
N GLU A 81 15.65 6.33 6.68
CA GLU A 81 14.86 5.64 5.67
C GLU A 81 13.59 5.05 6.26
N LYS A 82 12.54 5.00 5.47
CA LYS A 82 11.29 4.33 5.83
C LYS A 82 11.30 2.91 5.27
N LEU A 83 10.76 1.96 6.01
CA LEU A 83 10.60 0.57 5.55
C LEU A 83 9.76 0.46 4.30
N PHE A 84 8.74 1.30 4.17
CA PHE A 84 7.82 1.32 3.05
C PHE A 84 7.11 2.68 2.95
N HIS A 85 6.46 2.89 1.84
CA HIS A 85 5.62 4.05 1.59
C HIS A 85 4.17 3.61 1.36
N GLU A 86 3.24 4.45 1.75
CA GLU A 86 1.82 4.25 1.50
C GLU A 86 1.30 5.36 0.59
N VAL A 87 0.52 4.98 -0.41
CA VAL A 87 -0.19 5.92 -1.28
C VAL A 87 -1.66 5.58 -1.24
N ILE A 88 -2.49 6.59 -1.02
CA ILE A 88 -3.94 6.48 -0.97
C ILE A 88 -4.50 7.13 -2.23
N PHE A 89 -5.26 6.37 -3.01
CA PHE A 89 -5.96 6.86 -4.20
C PHE A 89 -7.46 6.97 -3.92
N GLN A 90 -8.06 8.08 -4.37
CA GLN A 90 -9.49 8.29 -4.25
C GLN A 90 -10.02 9.00 -5.49
N ILE A 91 -11.31 8.82 -5.79
CA ILE A 91 -12.03 9.50 -6.85
C ILE A 91 -13.17 10.28 -6.23
N GLY A 92 -13.27 11.57 -6.61
CA GLY A 92 -14.35 12.44 -6.17
C GLY A 92 -14.31 12.78 -4.69
N ASN A 93 -15.45 13.18 -4.14
CA ASN A 93 -15.61 13.57 -2.75
C ASN A 93 -16.78 12.83 -2.09
N ARG A 94 -17.03 13.13 -0.81
CA ARG A 94 -18.07 12.47 0.00
C ARG A 94 -19.49 12.74 -0.52
N GLU A 95 -19.72 13.90 -1.12
CA GLU A 95 -21.07 14.35 -1.49
C GLU A 95 -21.59 13.67 -2.75
N ASP A 96 -20.69 13.41 -3.70
CA ASP A 96 -21.07 12.95 -5.04
C ASP A 96 -20.64 11.50 -5.38
N MET A 97 -19.75 10.92 -4.60
CA MET A 97 -19.22 9.56 -4.86
C MET A 97 -19.48 8.60 -3.70
N ALA A 98 -20.50 8.89 -2.88
CA ALA A 98 -20.82 8.07 -1.72
C ALA A 98 -21.25 6.65 -2.09
N VAL A 99 -21.16 5.77 -1.11
CA VAL A 99 -21.60 4.38 -1.22
C VAL A 99 -23.11 4.32 -1.55
N GLY A 100 -23.45 3.55 -2.59
CA GLY A 100 -24.84 3.40 -3.05
C GLY A 100 -25.24 4.31 -4.22
N MET A 101 -24.43 5.29 -4.58
CA MET A 101 -24.63 6.09 -5.79
C MET A 101 -24.06 5.37 -7.03
N LEU A 102 -24.65 5.65 -8.19
CA LEU A 102 -24.21 5.07 -9.48
C LEU A 102 -22.76 5.43 -9.78
N GLU A 103 -22.41 6.70 -9.58
CA GLU A 103 -21.05 7.23 -9.73
C GLU A 103 -20.05 6.57 -8.78
N GLY A 104 -20.47 6.22 -7.57
CA GLY A 104 -19.66 5.48 -6.61
C GLY A 104 -19.29 4.08 -7.11
N ASN A 105 -20.19 3.41 -7.82
CA ASN A 105 -19.89 2.10 -8.42
C ASN A 105 -18.92 2.22 -9.61
N LEU A 106 -19.03 3.28 -10.39
CA LEU A 106 -18.09 3.58 -11.47
C LEU A 106 -16.70 3.87 -10.91
N ALA A 107 -16.61 4.63 -9.81
CA ALA A 107 -15.34 4.90 -9.13
C ALA A 107 -14.62 3.63 -8.68
N VAL A 108 -15.37 2.64 -8.17
CA VAL A 108 -14.80 1.34 -7.79
C VAL A 108 -14.17 0.65 -9.00
N LYS A 109 -14.84 0.62 -10.13
CA LYS A 109 -14.29 -0.01 -11.35
C LYS A 109 -13.03 0.68 -11.82
N VAL A 110 -13.03 2.01 -11.85
CA VAL A 110 -11.86 2.80 -12.27
C VAL A 110 -10.68 2.58 -11.32
N LEU A 111 -10.91 2.58 -10.01
CA LEU A 111 -9.87 2.29 -9.02
C LEU A 111 -9.37 0.85 -9.12
N ASP A 112 -10.25 -0.11 -9.38
CA ASP A 112 -9.88 -1.52 -9.59
C ASP A 112 -8.91 -1.68 -10.76
N GLU A 113 -9.23 -1.11 -11.91
CA GLU A 113 -8.36 -1.13 -13.08
C GLU A 113 -7.03 -0.39 -12.81
N TYR A 114 -7.10 0.76 -12.15
CA TYR A 114 -5.93 1.55 -11.80
C TYR A 114 -4.95 0.79 -10.92
N VAL A 115 -5.45 0.10 -9.89
CA VAL A 115 -4.63 -0.69 -8.96
C VAL A 115 -4.02 -1.92 -9.65
N LYS A 116 -4.80 -2.64 -10.44
CA LYS A 116 -4.32 -3.83 -11.19
C LYS A 116 -3.15 -3.51 -12.12
N ASP A 117 -3.19 -2.35 -12.74
CA ASP A 117 -2.15 -1.90 -13.67
C ASP A 117 -1.00 -1.12 -13.00
N PHE A 118 -1.13 -0.78 -11.73
CA PHE A 118 -0.17 0.12 -11.06
C PHE A 118 1.27 -0.42 -11.09
N GLN A 119 1.47 -1.69 -10.74
CA GLN A 119 2.80 -2.30 -10.71
C GLN A 119 3.47 -2.28 -12.10
N LYS A 120 2.68 -2.55 -13.15
CA LYS A 120 3.16 -2.56 -14.54
C LYS A 120 3.61 -1.17 -14.99
N ARG A 121 2.87 -0.12 -14.60
CA ARG A 121 3.21 1.27 -14.94
C ARG A 121 4.36 1.83 -14.12
N ASN A 122 4.66 1.20 -12.98
CA ASN A 122 5.70 1.64 -12.04
C ASN A 122 6.66 0.49 -11.72
N PRO A 123 7.51 0.08 -12.68
CA PRO A 123 8.35 -1.12 -12.54
C PRO A 123 9.45 -0.98 -11.46
N THR A 124 9.80 0.24 -11.08
CA THR A 124 10.79 0.52 -10.02
C THR A 124 10.19 0.55 -8.61
N LEU A 125 8.88 0.35 -8.49
CA LEU A 125 8.18 0.28 -7.22
C LEU A 125 7.71 -1.17 -6.99
N ARG A 126 8.00 -1.72 -5.84
CA ARG A 126 7.48 -3.05 -5.46
C ARG A 126 6.25 -2.88 -4.57
N VAL A 127 5.09 -3.11 -5.15
CA VAL A 127 3.83 -3.14 -4.38
C VAL A 127 3.75 -4.48 -3.65
N PHE A 128 3.63 -4.47 -2.34
CA PHE A 128 3.51 -5.67 -1.51
C PHE A 128 2.17 -5.77 -0.78
N ALA A 129 1.43 -4.67 -0.67
CA ALA A 129 0.05 -4.71 -0.20
C ALA A 129 -0.81 -3.70 -0.99
N ALA A 130 -2.03 -4.12 -1.34
CA ALA A 130 -2.99 -3.31 -2.06
C ALA A 130 -4.40 -3.67 -1.61
N ILE A 131 -5.13 -2.71 -1.07
CA ILE A 131 -6.47 -2.91 -0.51
C ILE A 131 -7.39 -1.80 -0.98
N CYS A 132 -8.54 -2.16 -1.54
CA CYS A 132 -9.62 -1.22 -1.84
C CYS A 132 -10.62 -1.23 -0.69
N ILE A 133 -10.73 -0.11 0.01
CA ILE A 133 -11.61 0.06 1.17
C ILE A 133 -12.98 0.52 0.69
N ARG A 134 -14.01 -0.26 0.99
CA ARG A 134 -15.41 -0.01 0.64
C ARG A 134 -16.29 0.23 1.87
N THR A 135 -15.70 0.21 3.06
CA THR A 135 -16.38 0.39 4.35
C THR A 135 -16.57 1.85 4.76
N LYS A 136 -15.87 2.77 4.09
CA LYS A 136 -16.00 4.21 4.32
C LYS A 136 -17.01 4.83 3.36
N LEU A 137 -17.45 6.02 3.68
CA LEU A 137 -18.33 6.82 2.81
C LEU A 137 -17.68 7.11 1.46
N LEU A 138 -16.34 7.21 1.43
CA LEU A 138 -15.55 7.33 0.22
C LEU A 138 -14.95 5.99 -0.20
N ARG A 139 -14.81 5.79 -1.49
CA ARG A 139 -14.09 4.66 -2.08
C ARG A 139 -12.63 5.04 -2.24
N ILE A 140 -11.77 4.33 -1.54
CA ILE A 140 -10.32 4.56 -1.58
C ILE A 140 -9.59 3.24 -1.81
N CYS A 141 -8.51 3.29 -2.56
CA CYS A 141 -7.54 2.21 -2.65
C CYS A 141 -6.23 2.64 -2.02
N ILE A 142 -5.67 1.77 -1.19
CA ILE A 142 -4.42 1.99 -0.49
C ILE A 142 -3.39 1.02 -1.05
N LEU A 143 -2.28 1.56 -1.54
CA LEU A 143 -1.11 0.81 -1.98
C LEU A 143 0.03 1.03 -1.02
N THR A 144 0.65 -0.06 -0.58
CA THR A 144 1.91 -0.02 0.16
C THR A 144 3.02 -0.60 -0.69
N LEU A 145 4.12 0.11 -0.77
CA LEU A 145 5.20 -0.17 -1.71
C LEU A 145 6.59 0.10 -1.12
N CYS A 146 7.56 -0.65 -1.63
CA CYS A 146 8.99 -0.41 -1.42
C CYS A 146 9.60 0.12 -2.72
N LEU A 147 10.63 0.96 -2.60
CA LEU A 147 11.51 1.31 -3.71
C LEU A 147 12.46 0.13 -3.98
N MET A 148 12.62 -0.22 -5.24
CA MET A 148 13.60 -1.21 -5.70
C MET A 148 14.92 -0.54 -6.08
#